data_7afdce23f3dddc255678a080081c47c2
#
_entry.id   7afdce23f3dddc255678a080081c47c2
#
_cell.length_a   1.000
_cell.length_b   1.000
_cell.length_c   1.000
_cell.angle_alpha   90.00
_cell.angle_beta   90.00
_cell.angle_gamma   90.00
#
_symmetry.space_group_name_H-M   'P 1'
#
loop_
_entity.id
_entity.type
_entity.pdbx_description
1 polymer ?
#
loop_
_entity_poly.entity_id
_entity_poly.type
_entity_poly.pdbx_seq_one_letter_code
_entity_poly.pdbx_strand_id
1 'polypeptide(L)'
;QAYFLRALAYYHLATYYQTVPLITDYASYSDMNTMYASNNTQDEVFDHIEIDLGKAMEMLPSRDKGGEWAKGRATSGAAAGYMARALMFRHKFDEAYPILKDIIAGKYGHYELMADYGDNFREGPEFENNAESLFEVQFMDYGTGGPDEEWTPVNISPQASQGHAVESNYASQELGSWGDLAGAPWLYYLFKEETSTDGRLDPRLYWTLVSYEPEYSNYTGINTAAYPDGDPRSNIVYKNEITRTPVS
;
A
#
# COMPACT_ATOMS: atom_id res chain seq x y z
N GLN A 1 9.27 -3.38 -17.60
CA GLN A 1 8.33 -2.46 -16.95
C GLN A 1 6.92 -2.60 -17.52
N ALA A 2 6.73 -2.51 -18.84
CA ALA A 2 5.39 -2.54 -19.44
C ALA A 2 4.56 -3.79 -19.06
N TYR A 3 5.18 -4.97 -19.08
CA TYR A 3 4.51 -6.21 -18.62
C TYR A 3 4.05 -6.12 -17.17
N PHE A 4 4.92 -5.64 -16.29
CA PHE A 4 4.57 -5.46 -14.88
C PHE A 4 3.41 -4.49 -14.69
N LEU A 5 3.46 -3.33 -15.32
CA LEU A 5 2.41 -2.30 -15.19
C LEU A 5 1.07 -2.77 -15.77
N ARG A 6 1.10 -3.51 -16.89
CA ARG A 6 -0.11 -4.09 -17.45
C ARG A 6 -0.71 -5.14 -16.52
N ALA A 7 0.11 -6.03 -15.99
CA ALA A 7 -0.33 -7.03 -15.02
C ALA A 7 -0.89 -6.37 -13.74
N LEU A 8 -0.24 -5.32 -13.22
CA LEU A 8 -0.72 -4.56 -12.08
C LEU A 8 -2.10 -3.94 -12.33
N ALA A 9 -2.28 -3.30 -13.48
CA ALA A 9 -3.57 -2.71 -13.87
C ALA A 9 -4.66 -3.78 -13.99
N TYR A 10 -4.38 -4.89 -14.67
CA TYR A 10 -5.35 -5.98 -14.80
C TYR A 10 -5.61 -6.70 -13.48
N TYR A 11 -4.63 -6.80 -12.58
CA TYR A 11 -4.86 -7.35 -11.25
C TYR A 11 -5.94 -6.56 -10.50
N HIS A 12 -5.85 -5.23 -10.50
CA HIS A 12 -6.87 -4.39 -9.86
C HIS A 12 -8.21 -4.47 -10.59
N LEU A 13 -8.22 -4.42 -11.90
CA LEU A 13 -9.45 -4.57 -12.68
C LEU A 13 -10.15 -5.90 -12.42
N ALA A 14 -9.41 -7.02 -12.45
CA ALA A 14 -9.97 -8.34 -12.22
C ALA A 14 -10.44 -8.56 -10.78
N THR A 15 -9.76 -7.96 -9.78
CA THR A 15 -10.17 -8.07 -8.38
C THR A 15 -11.42 -7.25 -8.07
N TYR A 16 -11.57 -6.05 -8.66
CA TYR A 16 -12.70 -5.18 -8.37
C TYR A 16 -13.94 -5.47 -9.25
N TYR A 17 -13.72 -5.77 -10.53
CA TYR A 17 -14.81 -5.90 -11.49
C TYR A 17 -15.06 -7.35 -11.94
N GLN A 18 -14.19 -8.28 -11.58
CA GLN A 18 -14.22 -9.71 -11.93
C GLN A 18 -14.08 -9.96 -13.44
N THR A 19 -15.05 -9.55 -14.24
CA THR A 19 -15.03 -9.72 -15.70
C THR A 19 -14.71 -8.39 -16.38
N VAL A 20 -13.64 -8.38 -17.16
CA VAL A 20 -13.18 -7.19 -17.88
C VAL A 20 -12.67 -7.56 -19.28
N PRO A 21 -12.71 -6.66 -20.26
CA PRO A 21 -12.12 -6.94 -21.56
C PRO A 21 -10.60 -7.03 -21.47
N LEU A 22 -10.03 -8.09 -21.99
CA LEU A 22 -8.59 -8.29 -22.04
C LEU A 22 -8.04 -7.72 -23.37
N ILE A 23 -7.45 -6.52 -23.28
CA ILE A 23 -6.87 -5.82 -24.43
C ILE A 23 -5.36 -5.85 -24.29
N THR A 24 -4.70 -6.66 -25.09
CA THR A 24 -3.25 -6.89 -25.05
C THR A 24 -2.51 -6.26 -26.24
N ASP A 25 -3.22 -5.84 -27.26
CA ASP A 25 -2.70 -5.19 -28.44
C ASP A 25 -3.38 -3.83 -28.66
N TYR A 26 -2.56 -2.78 -28.68
CA TYR A 26 -3.03 -1.42 -28.97
C TYR A 26 -3.60 -1.27 -30.40
N ALA A 27 -3.11 -2.06 -31.34
CA ALA A 27 -3.59 -2.02 -32.73
C ALA A 27 -5.08 -2.40 -32.83
N SER A 28 -5.55 -3.25 -31.92
CA SER A 28 -6.98 -3.61 -31.85
C SER A 28 -7.89 -2.43 -31.49
N TYR A 29 -7.35 -1.40 -30.83
CA TYR A 29 -8.12 -0.20 -30.45
C TYR A 29 -8.41 0.75 -31.61
N SER A 30 -7.68 0.64 -32.70
CA SER A 30 -7.88 1.47 -33.89
C SER A 30 -8.94 0.89 -34.85
N ASP A 31 -9.39 -0.34 -34.63
CA ASP A 31 -10.46 -0.96 -35.41
C ASP A 31 -11.80 -0.87 -34.66
N MET A 32 -12.80 -0.20 -35.26
CA MET A 32 -14.13 -0.05 -34.70
C MET A 32 -14.79 -1.40 -34.33
N ASN A 33 -14.45 -2.49 -35.00
CA ASN A 33 -15.00 -3.81 -34.73
C ASN A 33 -14.39 -4.49 -33.49
N THR A 34 -13.17 -4.10 -33.09
CA THR A 34 -12.47 -4.64 -31.94
C THR A 34 -12.43 -3.68 -30.74
N MET A 35 -12.80 -2.43 -30.97
CA MET A 35 -12.86 -1.38 -29.94
C MET A 35 -13.84 -1.70 -28.80
N TYR A 36 -14.90 -2.45 -29.09
CA TYR A 36 -15.90 -2.90 -28.12
C TYR A 36 -15.70 -4.39 -27.81
N ALA A 37 -14.55 -4.74 -27.28
CA ALA A 37 -14.26 -6.11 -26.90
C ALA A 37 -15.22 -6.60 -25.80
N SER A 38 -15.65 -7.86 -25.90
CA SER A 38 -16.40 -8.51 -24.84
C SER A 38 -15.54 -8.74 -23.61
N ASN A 39 -16.17 -8.81 -22.45
CA ASN A 39 -15.48 -9.15 -21.22
C ASN A 39 -14.96 -10.59 -21.26
N ASN A 40 -13.77 -10.78 -20.78
CA ASN A 40 -13.18 -12.08 -20.44
C ASN A 40 -13.60 -12.49 -19.03
N THR A 41 -13.52 -13.76 -18.74
CA THR A 41 -13.68 -14.27 -17.37
C THR A 41 -12.53 -13.83 -16.49
N GLN A 42 -12.77 -13.79 -15.18
CA GLN A 42 -11.71 -13.46 -14.21
C GLN A 42 -10.51 -14.39 -14.36
N ASP A 43 -10.73 -15.69 -14.56
CA ASP A 43 -9.66 -16.67 -14.73
C ASP A 43 -8.81 -16.39 -15.97
N GLU A 44 -9.41 -16.09 -17.11
CA GLU A 44 -8.68 -15.73 -18.34
C GLU A 44 -7.81 -14.48 -18.14
N VAL A 45 -8.31 -13.49 -17.40
CA VAL A 45 -7.55 -12.27 -17.08
C VAL A 45 -6.39 -12.61 -16.16
N PHE A 46 -6.61 -13.44 -15.12
CA PHE A 46 -5.53 -13.86 -14.23
C PHE A 46 -4.48 -14.72 -14.94
N ASP A 47 -4.87 -15.61 -15.87
CA ASP A 47 -3.91 -16.35 -16.70
C ASP A 47 -2.99 -15.41 -17.47
N HIS A 48 -3.53 -14.31 -17.98
CA HIS A 48 -2.72 -13.31 -18.68
C HIS A 48 -1.83 -12.50 -17.72
N ILE A 49 -2.32 -12.17 -16.51
CA ILE A 49 -1.53 -11.54 -15.45
C ILE A 49 -0.32 -12.41 -15.09
N GLU A 50 -0.51 -13.72 -14.90
CA GLU A 50 0.55 -14.67 -14.60
C GLU A 50 1.60 -14.73 -15.72
N ILE A 51 1.18 -14.71 -17.00
CA ILE A 51 2.09 -14.65 -18.16
C ILE A 51 2.93 -13.36 -18.14
N ASP A 52 2.30 -12.23 -17.93
CA ASP A 52 2.99 -10.94 -17.92
C ASP A 52 3.95 -10.79 -16.74
N LEU A 53 3.54 -11.24 -15.56
CA LEU A 53 4.41 -11.25 -14.39
C LEU A 53 5.57 -12.21 -14.54
N GLY A 54 5.37 -13.38 -15.16
CA GLY A 54 6.45 -14.30 -15.49
C GLY A 54 7.52 -13.64 -16.38
N LYS A 55 7.09 -12.98 -17.45
CA LYS A 55 8.01 -12.20 -18.30
C LYS A 55 8.69 -11.06 -17.55
N ALA A 56 7.97 -10.37 -16.68
CA ALA A 56 8.54 -9.31 -15.87
C ALA A 56 9.60 -9.84 -14.90
N MET A 57 9.36 -10.99 -14.25
CA MET A 57 10.34 -11.64 -13.37
C MET A 57 11.63 -11.99 -14.08
N GLU A 58 11.54 -12.45 -15.34
CA GLU A 58 12.70 -12.83 -16.14
C GLU A 58 13.50 -11.61 -16.66
N MET A 59 12.81 -10.54 -17.05
CA MET A 59 13.40 -9.41 -17.77
C MET A 59 13.82 -8.26 -16.88
N LEU A 60 13.28 -8.15 -15.67
CA LEU A 60 13.60 -7.06 -14.75
C LEU A 60 14.83 -7.39 -13.90
N PRO A 61 15.66 -6.39 -13.58
CA PRO A 61 16.76 -6.59 -12.64
C PRO A 61 16.22 -6.89 -11.24
N SER A 62 17.00 -7.61 -10.44
CA SER A 62 16.75 -7.70 -8.99
C SER A 62 16.95 -6.33 -8.34
N ARG A 63 16.40 -6.14 -7.14
CA ARG A 63 16.55 -4.91 -6.37
C ARG A 63 18.01 -4.47 -6.27
N ASP A 64 18.89 -5.38 -5.87
CA ASP A 64 20.31 -5.06 -5.63
C ASP A 64 21.05 -4.67 -6.91
N LYS A 65 20.71 -5.32 -8.02
CA LYS A 65 21.30 -5.01 -9.33
C LYS A 65 20.73 -3.74 -9.95
N GLY A 66 19.49 -3.37 -9.57
CA GLY A 66 18.85 -2.15 -10.03
C GLY A 66 19.45 -0.88 -9.42
N GLY A 67 19.95 -0.96 -8.18
CA GLY A 67 20.49 0.19 -7.46
C GLY A 67 19.51 1.37 -7.45
N GLU A 68 20.00 2.57 -7.68
CA GLU A 68 19.17 3.80 -7.74
C GLU A 68 18.07 3.75 -8.83
N TRP A 69 18.30 3.02 -9.91
CA TRP A 69 17.28 2.83 -10.94
C TRP A 69 16.05 2.07 -10.43
N ALA A 70 16.22 1.18 -9.44
CA ALA A 70 15.13 0.38 -8.89
C ALA A 70 14.17 1.21 -8.03
N LYS A 71 14.61 2.36 -7.51
CA LYS A 71 13.75 3.25 -6.73
C LYS A 71 12.59 3.77 -7.57
N GLY A 72 11.37 3.56 -7.12
CA GLY A 72 10.14 3.95 -7.84
C GLY A 72 9.88 3.17 -9.13
N ARG A 73 10.58 2.04 -9.38
CA ARG A 73 10.39 1.18 -10.56
C ARG A 73 10.23 -0.27 -10.16
N ALA A 74 9.49 -1.00 -10.98
CA ALA A 74 9.34 -2.43 -10.74
C ALA A 74 10.68 -3.17 -10.92
N THR A 75 10.95 -4.08 -10.00
CA THR A 75 12.07 -5.03 -10.03
C THR A 75 11.54 -6.44 -10.25
N SER A 76 12.43 -7.42 -10.45
CA SER A 76 12.02 -8.82 -10.48
C SER A 76 11.38 -9.29 -9.16
N GLY A 77 11.79 -8.71 -8.03
CA GLY A 77 11.16 -8.96 -6.72
C GLY A 77 9.74 -8.40 -6.62
N ALA A 78 9.51 -7.20 -7.16
CA ALA A 78 8.16 -6.64 -7.28
C ALA A 78 7.25 -7.56 -8.12
N ALA A 79 7.74 -8.04 -9.27
CA ALA A 79 7.01 -8.96 -10.13
C ALA A 79 6.73 -10.31 -9.45
N ALA A 80 7.70 -10.85 -8.71
CA ALA A 80 7.55 -12.09 -7.94
C ALA A 80 6.52 -11.93 -6.81
N GLY A 81 6.53 -10.79 -6.10
CA GLY A 81 5.54 -10.50 -5.06
C GLY A 81 4.12 -10.43 -5.61
N TYR A 82 3.91 -9.74 -6.73
CA TYR A 82 2.60 -9.69 -7.38
C TYR A 82 2.18 -11.04 -7.99
N MET A 83 3.13 -11.84 -8.51
CA MET A 83 2.85 -13.21 -8.95
C MET A 83 2.34 -14.07 -7.79
N ALA A 84 3.05 -14.07 -6.67
CA ALA A 84 2.59 -14.81 -5.50
C ALA A 84 1.21 -14.32 -5.01
N ARG A 85 0.98 -13.01 -5.02
CA ARG A 85 -0.31 -12.41 -4.64
C ARG A 85 -1.44 -12.83 -5.59
N ALA A 86 -1.20 -12.86 -6.90
CA ALA A 86 -2.18 -13.30 -7.90
C ALA A 86 -2.52 -14.79 -7.74
N LEU A 87 -1.51 -15.63 -7.54
CA LEU A 87 -1.68 -17.06 -7.27
C LEU A 87 -2.45 -17.31 -5.97
N MET A 88 -2.12 -16.59 -4.90
CA MET A 88 -2.84 -16.69 -3.62
C MET A 88 -4.30 -16.26 -3.75
N PHE A 89 -4.60 -15.21 -4.51
CA PHE A 89 -5.97 -14.78 -4.79
C PHE A 89 -6.78 -15.88 -5.49
N ARG A 90 -6.13 -16.65 -6.37
CA ARG A 90 -6.72 -17.81 -7.07
C ARG A 90 -6.68 -19.11 -6.24
N HIS A 91 -6.28 -19.07 -4.97
CA HIS A 91 -6.07 -20.24 -4.11
C HIS A 91 -5.04 -21.27 -4.63
N LYS A 92 -4.12 -20.84 -5.51
CA LYS A 92 -3.01 -21.66 -6.01
C LYS A 92 -1.81 -21.58 -5.04
N PHE A 93 -2.02 -22.02 -3.80
CA PHE A 93 -1.02 -21.85 -2.73
C PHE A 93 0.26 -22.64 -2.98
N ASP A 94 0.16 -23.82 -3.57
CA ASP A 94 1.32 -24.67 -3.88
C ASP A 94 2.25 -24.03 -4.93
N GLU A 95 1.69 -23.21 -5.83
CA GLU A 95 2.46 -22.45 -6.83
C GLU A 95 3.02 -21.15 -6.23
N ALA A 96 2.31 -20.50 -5.33
CA ALA A 96 2.74 -19.27 -4.67
C ALA A 96 3.89 -19.51 -3.68
N TYR A 97 3.85 -20.62 -2.94
CA TYR A 97 4.81 -20.92 -1.87
C TYR A 97 6.28 -20.91 -2.30
N PRO A 98 6.70 -21.59 -3.40
CA PRO A 98 8.10 -21.52 -3.84
C PRO A 98 8.54 -20.12 -4.22
N ILE A 99 7.67 -19.28 -4.79
CA ILE A 99 7.99 -17.90 -5.15
C ILE A 99 8.25 -17.07 -3.89
N LEU A 100 7.42 -17.21 -2.86
CA LEU A 100 7.61 -16.54 -1.58
C LEU A 100 8.91 -16.98 -0.90
N LYS A 101 9.23 -18.27 -0.95
CA LYS A 101 10.53 -18.77 -0.46
C LYS A 101 11.71 -18.19 -1.22
N ASP A 102 11.61 -18.07 -2.53
CA ASP A 102 12.64 -17.47 -3.37
C ASP A 102 12.87 -15.98 -3.02
N ILE A 103 11.80 -15.23 -2.70
CA ILE A 103 11.91 -13.84 -2.22
C ILE A 103 12.67 -13.79 -0.91
N ILE A 104 12.26 -14.60 0.08
CA ILE A 104 12.90 -14.67 1.41
C ILE A 104 14.36 -15.11 1.30
N ALA A 105 14.66 -16.00 0.37
CA ALA A 105 16.03 -16.49 0.12
C ALA A 105 16.92 -15.48 -0.64
N GLY A 106 16.39 -14.30 -1.00
CA GLY A 106 17.15 -13.24 -1.68
C GLY A 106 17.39 -13.46 -3.17
N LYS A 107 16.66 -14.37 -3.83
CA LYS A 107 16.80 -14.63 -5.28
C LYS A 107 16.56 -13.38 -6.14
N TYR A 108 15.69 -12.50 -5.70
CA TYR A 108 15.27 -11.28 -6.38
C TYR A 108 15.88 -10.00 -5.77
N GLY A 109 16.84 -10.15 -4.88
CA GLY A 109 17.47 -9.10 -4.10
C GLY A 109 17.19 -9.26 -2.61
N HIS A 110 17.88 -8.46 -1.79
CA HIS A 110 17.71 -8.53 -0.35
C HIS A 110 16.44 -7.80 0.09
N TYR A 111 15.58 -8.52 0.81
CA TYR A 111 14.39 -8.00 1.48
C TYR A 111 14.36 -8.51 2.91
N GLU A 112 13.97 -7.67 3.85
CA GLU A 112 13.81 -8.03 5.26
C GLU A 112 12.71 -7.18 5.89
N LEU A 113 12.11 -7.68 6.96
CA LEU A 113 11.11 -6.91 7.71
C LEU A 113 11.77 -5.73 8.42
N MET A 114 11.10 -4.60 8.46
CA MET A 114 11.55 -3.45 9.23
C MET A 114 11.53 -3.78 10.72
N ALA A 115 12.55 -3.31 11.44
CA ALA A 115 12.66 -3.54 12.88
C ALA A 115 11.51 -2.86 13.66
N ASP A 116 11.09 -1.68 13.23
CA ASP A 116 9.85 -1.04 13.67
C ASP A 116 8.81 -1.14 12.55
N TYR A 117 7.72 -1.84 12.81
CA TYR A 117 6.60 -1.96 11.87
C TYR A 117 6.09 -0.60 11.38
N GLY A 118 6.14 0.41 12.25
CA GLY A 118 5.73 1.76 11.96
C GLY A 118 6.52 2.45 10.88
N ASP A 119 7.76 2.05 10.64
CA ASP A 119 8.62 2.67 9.63
C ASP A 119 8.08 2.47 8.19
N ASN A 120 7.20 1.49 7.98
CA ASN A 120 6.49 1.30 6.71
C ASN A 120 5.41 2.36 6.43
N PHE A 121 5.07 3.18 7.43
CA PHE A 121 3.97 4.16 7.36
C PHE A 121 4.40 5.58 7.72
N ARG A 122 5.68 5.78 7.98
CA ARG A 122 6.24 7.11 8.26
C ARG A 122 6.51 7.86 6.97
N GLU A 123 6.34 9.17 7.05
CA GLU A 123 6.77 10.09 6.02
C GLU A 123 8.28 10.36 6.13
N GLY A 124 8.91 10.63 5.00
CA GLY A 124 10.31 11.00 4.93
C GLY A 124 11.13 10.08 4.04
N PRO A 125 12.12 10.64 3.35
CA PRO A 125 12.92 9.89 2.38
C PRO A 125 13.72 8.73 3.01
N GLU A 126 13.94 8.77 4.32
CA GLU A 126 14.62 7.69 5.05
C GLU A 126 13.76 6.43 5.23
N PHE A 127 12.43 6.57 5.11
CA PHE A 127 11.47 5.46 5.23
C PHE A 127 11.03 4.92 3.87
N GLU A 128 11.20 5.69 2.81
CA GLU A 128 10.87 5.28 1.45
C GLU A 128 11.86 4.24 0.91
N ASN A 129 11.35 3.33 0.10
CA ASN A 129 12.13 2.24 -0.49
C ASN A 129 12.90 1.43 0.57
N ASN A 130 12.32 1.26 1.76
CA ASN A 130 12.91 0.56 2.88
C ASN A 130 13.14 -0.94 2.57
N ALA A 131 13.77 -1.66 3.51
CA ALA A 131 14.16 -3.05 3.29
C ALA A 131 12.97 -4.01 3.07
N GLU A 132 11.79 -3.70 3.59
CA GLU A 132 10.57 -4.50 3.44
C GLU A 132 9.85 -4.24 2.11
N SER A 133 10.04 -3.08 1.52
CA SER A 133 9.29 -2.65 0.35
C SER A 133 9.66 -3.44 -0.91
N LEU A 134 8.68 -4.11 -1.51
CA LEU A 134 8.81 -4.79 -2.81
C LEU A 134 8.57 -3.85 -3.99
N PHE A 135 7.63 -2.93 -3.84
CA PHE A 135 7.28 -1.93 -4.86
C PHE A 135 6.52 -0.78 -4.21
N GLU A 136 6.93 0.44 -4.53
CA GLU A 136 6.28 1.66 -4.09
C GLU A 136 5.98 2.57 -5.27
N VAL A 137 4.83 3.23 -5.21
CA VAL A 137 4.54 4.38 -6.07
C VAL A 137 5.10 5.61 -5.38
N GLN A 138 6.07 6.25 -6.01
CA GLN A 138 6.71 7.42 -5.44
C GLN A 138 5.86 8.67 -5.68
N PHE A 139 5.54 9.37 -4.60
CA PHE A 139 4.87 10.66 -4.63
C PHE A 139 5.87 11.77 -4.27
N MET A 140 5.60 12.98 -4.72
CA MET A 140 6.43 14.14 -4.40
C MET A 140 5.76 14.97 -3.30
N ASP A 141 6.58 15.44 -2.36
CA ASP A 141 6.17 16.50 -1.46
C ASP A 141 6.32 17.86 -2.19
N TYR A 142 5.22 18.58 -2.31
CA TYR A 142 5.18 19.94 -2.89
C TYR A 142 5.36 21.05 -1.86
N GLY A 143 5.57 20.72 -0.61
CA GLY A 143 5.63 21.69 0.48
C GLY A 143 4.24 22.26 0.82
N THR A 144 4.06 23.56 0.75
CA THR A 144 2.76 24.18 1.07
C THR A 144 1.74 23.93 -0.04
N GLY A 145 0.78 23.07 0.20
CA GLY A 145 -0.34 22.83 -0.69
C GLY A 145 -0.08 21.67 -1.65
N GLY A 146 0.04 20.49 -1.11
CA GLY A 146 -0.27 19.29 -1.88
C GLY A 146 -1.68 19.43 -2.44
N PRO A 147 -2.03 18.67 -3.48
CA PRO A 147 -3.26 18.91 -4.20
C PRO A 147 -4.47 18.57 -3.33
N ASP A 148 -5.01 19.57 -2.68
CA ASP A 148 -6.43 19.59 -2.28
C ASP A 148 -7.36 19.41 -3.49
N GLU A 149 -6.76 19.19 -4.65
CA GLU A 149 -7.40 19.22 -5.96
C GLU A 149 -7.61 17.82 -6.55
N GLU A 150 -7.34 16.80 -5.78
CA GLU A 150 -7.60 15.40 -6.13
C GLU A 150 -9.08 15.14 -6.52
N TRP A 151 -9.96 16.04 -6.09
CA TRP A 151 -11.39 16.00 -6.35
C TRP A 151 -11.86 16.68 -7.64
N THR A 152 -11.02 17.45 -8.27
CA THR A 152 -11.40 18.10 -9.52
C THR A 152 -10.92 17.29 -10.72
N PRO A 153 -11.80 16.58 -11.41
CA PRO A 153 -11.44 15.80 -12.62
C PRO A 153 -10.85 16.67 -13.74
N VAL A 154 -10.75 17.98 -13.52
CA VAL A 154 -10.38 18.98 -14.51
C VAL A 154 -8.99 19.56 -14.26
N ASN A 155 -8.39 19.34 -13.09
CA ASN A 155 -7.11 19.93 -12.75
C ASN A 155 -5.97 18.93 -13.02
N ILE A 156 -5.72 18.72 -14.30
CA ILE A 156 -4.60 17.92 -14.80
C ILE A 156 -3.33 18.77 -14.79
N SER A 157 -3.03 19.47 -13.69
CA SER A 157 -1.72 20.05 -13.58
C SER A 157 -0.73 18.90 -13.30
N PRO A 158 0.43 18.85 -13.96
CA PRO A 158 1.45 17.85 -13.64
C PRO A 158 1.84 17.84 -12.17
N GLN A 159 1.66 18.95 -11.47
CA GLN A 159 1.89 19.08 -10.04
C GLN A 159 0.83 18.33 -9.22
N ALA A 160 -0.45 18.53 -9.52
CA ALA A 160 -1.54 17.89 -8.79
C ALA A 160 -1.51 16.35 -8.85
N SER A 161 -0.91 15.76 -9.87
CA SER A 161 -0.81 14.33 -10.04
C SER A 161 0.38 13.67 -9.34
N GLN A 162 1.19 14.42 -8.63
CA GLN A 162 2.44 13.93 -8.03
C GLN A 162 2.36 13.75 -6.51
N GLY A 163 1.32 14.29 -5.85
CA GLY A 163 1.02 14.08 -4.45
C GLY A 163 -0.24 13.26 -4.24
N HIS A 164 -0.58 12.99 -2.99
CA HIS A 164 -1.85 12.39 -2.58
C HIS A 164 -2.28 12.92 -1.21
N ALA A 165 -3.57 12.89 -0.93
CA ALA A 165 -4.18 13.27 0.33
C ALA A 165 -5.03 12.13 0.93
N VAL A 166 -4.62 10.88 0.70
CA VAL A 166 -5.34 9.67 1.10
C VAL A 166 -5.50 9.59 2.61
N GLU A 167 -4.53 10.13 3.37
CA GLU A 167 -4.52 10.16 4.82
C GLU A 167 -5.74 10.89 5.38
N SER A 168 -6.22 11.91 4.70
CA SER A 168 -7.39 12.69 5.11
C SER A 168 -8.67 11.86 5.17
N ASN A 169 -8.76 10.76 4.43
CA ASN A 169 -9.92 9.86 4.47
C ASN A 169 -9.92 8.97 5.72
N TYR A 170 -8.75 8.66 6.28
CA TYR A 170 -8.60 7.73 7.40
C TYR A 170 -8.57 8.41 8.76
N ALA A 171 -8.21 9.66 8.84
CA ALA A 171 -8.21 10.39 10.10
C ALA A 171 -9.60 10.94 10.43
N SER A 172 -9.91 11.10 11.72
CA SER A 172 -11.22 11.59 12.14
C SER A 172 -11.41 13.08 11.82
N GLN A 173 -12.65 13.51 11.67
CA GLN A 173 -13.00 14.92 11.47
C GLN A 173 -12.52 15.79 12.62
N GLU A 174 -12.46 15.28 13.83
CA GLU A 174 -11.96 15.96 15.02
C GLU A 174 -10.46 16.27 14.91
N LEU A 175 -9.75 15.55 14.06
CA LEU A 175 -8.35 15.79 13.74
C LEU A 175 -8.15 16.67 12.50
N GLY A 176 -9.23 17.30 12.01
CA GLY A 176 -9.18 18.19 10.84
C GLY A 176 -9.21 17.45 9.50
N SER A 177 -9.56 16.17 9.51
CA SER A 177 -9.66 15.31 8.33
C SER A 177 -11.12 14.98 7.98
N TRP A 178 -11.35 14.19 6.94
CA TRP A 178 -12.72 13.97 6.46
C TRP A 178 -13.47 12.87 7.22
N GLY A 179 -12.75 11.89 7.75
CA GLY A 179 -13.34 10.82 8.57
C GLY A 179 -14.19 9.83 7.80
N ASP A 180 -13.93 9.67 6.50
CA ASP A 180 -14.75 8.83 5.62
C ASP A 180 -14.54 7.34 5.88
N LEU A 181 -13.37 6.97 6.39
CA LEU A 181 -12.98 5.59 6.65
C LEU A 181 -12.63 5.41 8.13
N ALA A 182 -13.58 4.93 8.90
CA ALA A 182 -13.37 4.58 10.30
C ALA A 182 -13.00 3.10 10.46
N GLY A 183 -12.08 2.81 11.37
CA GLY A 183 -11.78 1.44 11.77
C GLY A 183 -12.99 0.76 12.40
N ALA A 184 -13.30 -0.46 11.98
CA ALA A 184 -14.40 -1.20 12.58
C ALA A 184 -14.09 -1.58 14.04
N PRO A 185 -15.03 -1.41 14.98
CA PRO A 185 -14.79 -1.69 16.41
C PRO A 185 -14.29 -3.12 16.69
N TRP A 186 -14.75 -4.10 15.92
CA TRP A 186 -14.31 -5.49 16.08
C TRP A 186 -12.80 -5.67 15.82
N LEU A 187 -12.20 -4.87 14.93
CA LEU A 187 -10.78 -4.92 14.64
C LEU A 187 -9.95 -4.50 15.87
N TYR A 188 -10.42 -3.49 16.61
CA TYR A 188 -9.79 -3.09 17.86
C TYR A 188 -9.78 -4.23 18.88
N TYR A 189 -10.92 -4.87 19.09
CA TYR A 189 -11.02 -6.00 20.03
C TYR A 189 -10.17 -7.19 19.59
N LEU A 190 -10.09 -7.47 18.29
CA LEU A 190 -9.24 -8.52 17.77
C LEU A 190 -7.75 -8.27 18.11
N PHE A 191 -7.28 -7.04 17.95
CA PHE A 191 -5.91 -6.68 18.35
C PHE A 191 -5.68 -6.80 19.87
N LYS A 192 -6.71 -6.57 20.69
CA LYS A 192 -6.60 -6.73 22.14
C LYS A 192 -6.54 -8.20 22.58
N GLU A 193 -7.13 -9.10 21.83
CA GLU A 193 -7.09 -10.55 22.10
C GLU A 193 -5.71 -11.13 21.76
N GLU A 194 -5.02 -10.55 20.78
CA GLU A 194 -3.67 -10.98 20.39
C GLU A 194 -2.60 -10.18 21.13
N THR A 195 -1.87 -10.85 22.00
CA THR A 195 -0.72 -10.25 22.68
C THR A 195 0.59 -10.78 22.07
N SER A 196 1.62 -9.95 22.12
CA SER A 196 2.98 -10.38 21.80
C SER A 196 3.48 -11.41 22.83
N THR A 197 4.57 -12.12 22.53
CA THR A 197 5.13 -13.17 23.38
C THR A 197 5.55 -12.68 24.76
N ASP A 198 5.77 -11.39 24.94
CA ASP A 198 6.07 -10.72 26.22
C ASP A 198 4.82 -10.16 26.92
N GLY A 199 3.63 -10.48 26.43
CA GLY A 199 2.36 -10.10 27.03
C GLY A 199 1.90 -8.66 26.77
N ARG A 200 2.60 -7.90 25.93
CA ARG A 200 2.16 -6.57 25.52
C ARG A 200 1.14 -6.66 24.37
N LEU A 201 0.36 -5.60 24.18
CA LEU A 201 -0.51 -5.48 23.03
C LEU A 201 0.31 -5.54 21.73
N ASP A 202 -0.30 -6.07 20.69
CA ASP A 202 0.32 -6.11 19.36
C ASP A 202 0.74 -4.70 18.92
N PRO A 203 2.02 -4.47 18.63
CA PRO A 203 2.52 -3.15 18.23
C PRO A 203 1.89 -2.62 16.96
N ARG A 204 1.35 -3.48 16.09
CA ARG A 204 0.64 -3.07 14.88
C ARG A 204 -0.63 -2.29 15.17
N LEU A 205 -1.28 -2.57 16.31
CA LEU A 205 -2.47 -1.84 16.75
C LEU A 205 -2.24 -0.33 16.76
N TYR A 206 -1.09 0.10 17.27
CA TYR A 206 -0.74 1.52 17.39
C TYR A 206 -0.56 2.24 16.06
N TRP A 207 -0.29 1.49 15.00
CA TRP A 207 -0.12 2.02 13.66
C TRP A 207 -1.37 1.86 12.78
N THR A 208 -2.34 1.07 13.25
CA THR A 208 -3.55 0.75 12.49
C THR A 208 -4.75 1.58 12.93
N LEU A 209 -4.91 1.78 14.25
CA LEU A 209 -6.10 2.41 14.82
C LEU A 209 -5.75 3.52 15.82
N VAL A 210 -6.57 4.56 15.84
CA VAL A 210 -6.62 5.56 16.90
C VAL A 210 -7.86 5.30 17.74
N SER A 211 -7.70 5.25 19.06
CA SER A 211 -8.78 4.96 20.00
C SER A 211 -8.69 5.89 21.21
N TYR A 212 -9.85 6.16 21.84
CA TYR A 212 -9.96 6.95 23.07
C TYR A 212 -9.72 6.12 24.34
N GLU A 213 -9.38 4.84 24.21
CA GLU A 213 -9.18 3.96 25.33
C GLU A 213 -7.96 4.39 26.19
N PRO A 214 -8.03 4.23 27.52
CA PRO A 214 -6.96 4.69 28.42
C PRO A 214 -5.57 4.09 28.13
N GLU A 215 -5.50 2.87 27.62
CA GLU A 215 -4.25 2.23 27.26
C GLU A 215 -3.49 2.93 26.12
N TYR A 216 -4.14 3.88 25.45
CA TYR A 216 -3.52 4.74 24.40
C TYR A 216 -3.13 6.12 24.92
N SER A 217 -3.45 6.44 26.18
CA SER A 217 -3.18 7.76 26.77
C SER A 217 -1.70 8.13 26.90
N ASN A 218 -0.81 7.18 26.69
CA ASN A 218 0.63 7.37 26.82
C ASN A 218 1.34 7.69 25.52
N TYR A 219 0.60 8.02 24.48
CA TYR A 219 1.22 8.53 23.26
C TYR A 219 1.58 10.01 23.45
N THR A 220 2.83 10.35 23.15
CA THR A 220 3.31 11.73 23.10
C THR A 220 3.11 12.30 21.71
N GLY A 221 2.98 13.61 21.59
CA GLY A 221 2.73 14.28 20.30
C GLY A 221 1.29 14.73 20.11
N ILE A 222 0.55 14.89 21.20
CA ILE A 222 -0.84 15.35 21.19
C ILE A 222 -0.89 16.82 20.80
N ASN A 223 -1.76 17.16 19.85
CA ASN A 223 -2.08 18.54 19.56
C ASN A 223 -2.99 19.14 20.62
N THR A 224 -2.43 19.46 21.77
CA THR A 224 -3.16 20.09 22.90
C THR A 224 -3.69 21.47 22.56
N ALA A 225 -3.17 22.12 21.52
CA ALA A 225 -3.66 23.42 21.06
C ALA A 225 -5.06 23.34 20.42
N ALA A 226 -5.41 22.19 19.84
CA ALA A 226 -6.71 21.98 19.23
C ALA A 226 -7.78 21.53 20.25
N TYR A 227 -7.35 20.90 21.36
CA TYR A 227 -8.27 20.35 22.35
C TYR A 227 -7.82 20.69 23.75
N PRO A 228 -8.64 21.39 24.54
CA PRO A 228 -8.29 21.80 25.89
C PRO A 228 -8.11 20.62 26.85
N ASP A 229 -7.33 20.83 27.89
CA ASP A 229 -7.09 19.84 28.94
C ASP A 229 -8.42 19.31 29.51
N GLY A 230 -8.50 18.00 29.60
CA GLY A 230 -9.71 17.28 30.06
C GLY A 230 -10.70 16.90 28.95
N ASP A 231 -10.48 17.33 27.71
CA ASP A 231 -11.22 16.80 26.55
C ASP A 231 -10.63 15.42 26.19
N PRO A 232 -11.47 14.36 26.05
CA PRO A 232 -10.99 13.05 25.63
C PRO A 232 -10.16 13.09 24.33
N ARG A 233 -10.46 14.02 23.45
CA ARG A 233 -9.75 14.22 22.18
C ARG A 233 -8.32 14.75 22.34
N SER A 234 -8.00 15.35 23.51
CA SER A 234 -6.63 15.78 23.81
C SER A 234 -5.64 14.60 23.87
N ASN A 235 -6.14 13.38 24.03
CA ASN A 235 -5.36 12.14 24.05
C ASN A 235 -5.20 11.52 22.65
N ILE A 236 -5.77 12.13 21.59
CA ILE A 236 -5.64 11.65 20.23
C ILE A 236 -4.32 12.13 19.66
N VAL A 237 -3.56 11.22 19.12
CA VAL A 237 -2.21 11.46 18.64
C VAL A 237 -2.23 11.67 17.14
N TYR A 238 -1.71 12.79 16.68
CA TYR A 238 -1.45 13.05 15.27
C TYR A 238 -0.26 12.23 14.76
N LYS A 239 -0.41 11.65 13.58
CA LYS A 239 0.59 10.77 12.96
C LYS A 239 1.91 11.47 12.67
N ASN A 240 1.90 12.74 12.27
CA ASN A 240 3.06 13.45 11.75
C ASN A 240 4.05 13.93 12.82
N GLU A 241 3.68 13.91 14.10
CA GLU A 241 4.53 14.42 15.19
C GLU A 241 4.70 13.39 16.31
N ILE A 242 4.40 12.13 16.03
CA ILE A 242 4.29 11.11 17.06
C ILE A 242 5.67 10.61 17.48
N THR A 243 6.12 11.08 18.59
CA THR A 243 7.06 10.31 19.41
C THR A 243 6.24 9.37 20.28
N ARG A 244 6.12 8.12 19.89
CA ARG A 244 5.43 7.11 20.69
C ARG A 244 6.33 6.67 21.81
N THR A 245 5.97 7.01 23.02
CA THR A 245 6.59 6.39 24.19
C THR A 245 5.70 5.19 24.56
N PRO A 246 6.21 3.96 24.50
CA PRO A 246 5.45 2.82 25.00
C PRO A 246 5.10 3.05 26.45
N VAL A 247 3.92 2.64 26.84
CA VAL A 247 3.55 2.56 28.26
C VAL A 247 4.51 1.61 28.93
N SER A 248 5.24 2.11 29.92
CA SER A 248 6.08 1.29 30.79
C SER A 248 5.25 0.48 31.78
#